data_dce61fe59cd94b0a5b4785c3efbb5c02
#
_entry.id   dce61fe59cd94b0a5b4785c3efbb5c02
#
_cell.length_a   1.000
_cell.length_b   1.000
_cell.length_c   1.000
_cell.angle_alpha   90.00
_cell.angle_beta   90.00
_cell.angle_gamma   90.00
#
_symmetry.space_group_name_H-M   'P 1'
#
loop_
_entity.id
_entity.type
_entity.pdbx_description
1 polymer ?
#
loop_
_entity_poly.entity_id
_entity_poly.type
_entity_poly.pdbx_seq_one_letter_code
_entity_poly.pdbx_strand_id
1 'polypeptide(L)'
;MTDIDSGAVAAAVGPGLGRGVRSGAATVRPIAVPGVSGTVAWLVRDDDLDHPLQAYVGRWPDGQVRVLSDDQAAWADLIVAVGARIDSAATALGYVRQFVEITRGPAVLVREIGPADELPWRPGSADEERRRADFLAGPPVPSPVAEAAGDGFRVELTLLVGQRVQRNHFEVTPDGGIDATFRVLADDLPLPIVR
;
A
#
# COMPACT_ATOMS: atom_id res chain seq x y z
N MET A 1 -24.74 -2.98 0.66
CA MET A 1 -23.49 -2.98 -0.10
C MET A 1 -23.55 -1.77 -1.02
N THR A 2 -22.78 -0.73 -0.77
CA THR A 2 -22.86 0.52 -1.55
C THR A 2 -22.11 0.29 -2.85
N ASP A 3 -22.85 0.14 -3.93
CA ASP A 3 -22.30 -0.06 -5.26
C ASP A 3 -21.59 1.23 -5.74
N ILE A 4 -20.41 1.11 -6.28
CA ILE A 4 -19.71 2.24 -6.89
C ILE A 4 -20.12 2.36 -8.36
N ASP A 5 -20.30 3.57 -8.84
CA ASP A 5 -20.61 3.83 -10.25
C ASP A 5 -19.44 3.40 -11.16
N SER A 6 -19.66 2.34 -11.94
CA SER A 6 -18.68 1.82 -12.89
C SER A 6 -18.26 2.83 -13.94
N GLY A 7 -19.14 3.76 -14.33
CA GLY A 7 -18.82 4.84 -15.27
C GLY A 7 -17.81 5.83 -14.67
N ALA A 8 -18.04 6.23 -13.42
CA ALA A 8 -17.12 7.11 -12.69
C ALA A 8 -15.77 6.43 -12.46
N VAL A 9 -15.75 5.13 -12.08
CA VAL A 9 -14.50 4.36 -11.94
C VAL A 9 -13.75 4.31 -13.27
N ALA A 10 -14.43 3.96 -14.37
CA ALA A 10 -13.81 3.86 -15.70
C ALA A 10 -13.22 5.20 -16.18
N ALA A 11 -13.83 6.32 -15.78
CA ALA A 11 -13.31 7.65 -16.09
C ALA A 11 -12.06 7.98 -15.25
N ALA A 12 -12.04 7.58 -13.97
CA ALA A 12 -10.95 7.87 -13.06
C ALA A 12 -9.65 7.11 -13.38
N VAL A 13 -9.73 5.80 -13.68
CA VAL A 13 -8.53 4.93 -13.84
C VAL A 13 -7.84 5.04 -15.19
N GLY A 14 -8.28 5.93 -16.06
CA GLY A 14 -7.69 6.17 -17.37
C GLY A 14 -8.05 5.11 -18.45
N PRO A 15 -7.53 5.27 -19.68
CA PRO A 15 -8.07 4.55 -20.84
C PRO A 15 -7.87 3.03 -20.83
N GLY A 16 -6.77 2.53 -20.26
CA GLY A 16 -6.45 1.10 -20.18
C GLY A 16 -7.46 0.35 -19.30
N LEU A 17 -7.35 0.53 -18.00
CA LEU A 17 -8.26 -0.07 -17.02
C LEU A 17 -9.72 0.36 -17.22
N GLY A 18 -9.95 1.62 -17.62
CA GLY A 18 -11.30 2.11 -17.88
C GLY A 18 -12.02 1.39 -19.01
N ARG A 19 -11.29 0.87 -20.00
CA ARG A 19 -11.86 -0.01 -21.03
C ARG A 19 -12.28 -1.34 -20.43
N GLY A 20 -11.40 -1.98 -19.61
CA GLY A 20 -11.69 -3.21 -18.91
C GLY A 20 -12.91 -3.10 -18.00
N VAL A 21 -13.05 -1.99 -17.25
CA VAL A 21 -14.23 -1.73 -16.40
C VAL A 21 -15.51 -1.65 -17.26
N ARG A 22 -15.49 -0.90 -18.37
CA ARG A 22 -16.67 -0.76 -19.25
C ARG A 22 -17.07 -2.05 -19.95
N SER A 23 -16.12 -2.91 -20.29
CA SER A 23 -16.38 -4.21 -20.95
C SER A 23 -16.71 -5.33 -19.95
N GLY A 24 -16.51 -5.11 -18.65
CA GLY A 24 -16.64 -6.14 -17.64
C GLY A 24 -15.43 -7.10 -17.53
N ALA A 25 -14.32 -6.83 -18.22
CA ALA A 25 -13.08 -7.58 -18.10
C ALA A 25 -12.33 -7.27 -16.80
N ALA A 26 -12.34 -6.00 -16.38
CA ALA A 26 -11.76 -5.62 -15.09
C ALA A 26 -12.75 -5.84 -13.93
N THR A 27 -12.23 -6.37 -12.83
CA THR A 27 -12.95 -6.49 -11.57
C THR A 27 -12.84 -5.21 -10.75
N VAL A 28 -13.93 -4.84 -10.05
CA VAL A 28 -13.97 -3.72 -9.10
C VAL A 28 -14.37 -4.29 -7.73
N ARG A 29 -13.46 -4.27 -6.78
CA ARG A 29 -13.62 -4.92 -5.48
C ARG A 29 -13.49 -3.92 -4.34
N PRO A 30 -14.46 -3.86 -3.39
CA PRO A 30 -14.36 -3.01 -2.21
C PRO A 30 -13.18 -3.41 -1.32
N ILE A 31 -12.55 -2.41 -0.73
CA ILE A 31 -11.47 -2.56 0.24
C ILE A 31 -11.94 -2.00 1.58
N ALA A 32 -11.82 -2.81 2.63
CA ALA A 32 -12.06 -2.34 3.99
C ALA A 32 -10.86 -1.51 4.46
N VAL A 33 -11.16 -0.31 4.96
CA VAL A 33 -10.14 0.57 5.57
C VAL A 33 -10.40 0.60 7.07
N PRO A 34 -9.50 0.04 7.91
CA PRO A 34 -9.65 0.09 9.36
C PRO A 34 -9.79 1.53 9.88
N GLY A 35 -10.70 1.75 10.81
CA GLY A 35 -10.99 3.08 11.34
C GLY A 35 -11.89 3.95 10.45
N VAL A 36 -12.30 3.49 9.27
CA VAL A 36 -13.23 4.20 8.40
C VAL A 36 -14.55 3.46 8.29
N SER A 37 -15.66 4.18 8.50
CA SER A 37 -16.99 3.60 8.40
C SER A 37 -17.44 3.47 6.94
N GLY A 38 -17.96 2.30 6.58
CA GLY A 38 -18.43 2.01 5.22
C GLY A 38 -17.30 1.72 4.24
N THR A 39 -17.66 1.61 2.96
CA THR A 39 -16.71 1.38 1.87
C THR A 39 -16.40 2.69 1.17
N VAL A 40 -15.14 3.08 1.18
CA VAL A 40 -14.64 4.33 0.58
C VAL A 40 -13.56 4.11 -0.46
N ALA A 41 -12.99 2.90 -0.52
CA ALA A 41 -11.93 2.53 -1.45
C ALA A 41 -12.22 1.21 -2.18
N TRP A 42 -11.76 1.10 -3.42
CA TRP A 42 -11.89 -0.08 -4.27
C TRP A 42 -10.59 -0.38 -5.00
N LEU A 43 -10.30 -1.67 -5.16
CA LEU A 43 -9.30 -2.18 -6.10
C LEU A 43 -9.98 -2.40 -7.46
N VAL A 44 -9.42 -1.80 -8.47
CA VAL A 44 -9.75 -2.04 -9.90
C VAL A 44 -8.62 -2.87 -10.48
N ARG A 45 -8.92 -4.03 -11.04
CA ARG A 45 -7.90 -4.95 -11.57
C ARG A 45 -8.38 -5.62 -12.85
N ASP A 46 -7.50 -5.65 -13.83
CA ASP A 46 -7.67 -6.36 -15.10
C ASP A 46 -6.56 -7.42 -15.21
N ASP A 47 -6.95 -8.70 -15.08
CA ASP A 47 -6.04 -9.85 -15.13
C ASP A 47 -5.94 -10.45 -16.54
N ASP A 48 -6.78 -10.02 -17.48
CA ASP A 48 -6.84 -10.57 -18.84
C ASP A 48 -5.73 -10.01 -19.75
N LEU A 49 -4.95 -9.05 -19.24
CA LEU A 49 -3.83 -8.47 -19.96
C LEU A 49 -2.55 -9.27 -19.72
N ASP A 50 -1.64 -9.30 -20.72
CA ASP A 50 -0.30 -9.91 -20.59
C ASP A 50 0.47 -9.41 -19.34
N HIS A 51 0.20 -8.17 -18.97
CA HIS A 51 0.64 -7.56 -17.71
C HIS A 51 -0.58 -7.06 -16.96
N PRO A 52 -0.97 -7.71 -15.84
CA PRO A 52 -2.11 -7.29 -15.05
C PRO A 52 -2.01 -5.81 -14.65
N LEU A 53 -3.05 -5.06 -14.96
CA LEU A 53 -3.15 -3.66 -14.53
C LEU A 53 -4.01 -3.58 -13.27
N GLN A 54 -3.57 -2.77 -12.33
CA GLN A 54 -4.37 -2.48 -11.15
C GLN A 54 -4.26 -1.02 -10.73
N ALA A 55 -5.32 -0.52 -10.12
CA ALA A 55 -5.35 0.79 -9.47
C ALA A 55 -6.28 0.75 -8.27
N TYR A 56 -6.00 1.57 -7.28
CA TYR A 56 -6.92 1.85 -6.19
C TYR A 56 -7.63 3.17 -6.46
N VAL A 57 -8.94 3.19 -6.22
CA VAL A 57 -9.76 4.39 -6.34
C VAL A 57 -10.50 4.67 -5.04
N GLY A 58 -10.71 5.93 -4.73
CA GLY A 58 -11.53 6.40 -3.62
C GLY A 58 -12.79 7.07 -4.12
N ARG A 59 -13.87 6.99 -3.31
CA ARG A 59 -15.11 7.75 -3.53
C ARG A 59 -15.33 8.74 -2.39
N TRP A 60 -15.39 9.99 -2.74
CA TRP A 60 -15.68 11.10 -1.83
C TRP A 60 -17.16 11.18 -1.50
N PRO A 61 -17.57 11.86 -0.40
CA PRO A 61 -18.96 12.03 -0.02
C PRO A 61 -19.84 12.73 -1.07
N ASP A 62 -19.24 13.57 -1.91
CA ASP A 62 -19.90 14.24 -3.04
C ASP A 62 -20.10 13.34 -4.27
N GLY A 63 -19.67 12.08 -4.19
CA GLY A 63 -19.78 11.09 -5.27
C GLY A 63 -18.59 11.09 -6.24
N GLN A 64 -17.63 12.02 -6.14
CA GLN A 64 -16.43 12.00 -6.99
C GLN A 64 -15.63 10.73 -6.75
N VAL A 65 -15.07 10.18 -7.84
CA VAL A 65 -14.14 9.04 -7.81
C VAL A 65 -12.79 9.51 -8.33
N ARG A 66 -11.72 9.25 -7.55
CA ARG A 66 -10.33 9.60 -7.93
C ARG A 66 -9.41 8.42 -7.67
N VAL A 67 -8.29 8.36 -8.41
CA VAL A 67 -7.21 7.39 -8.17
C VAL A 67 -6.49 7.73 -6.86
N LEU A 68 -6.18 6.68 -6.10
CA LEU A 68 -5.39 6.76 -4.86
C LEU A 68 -3.98 6.17 -5.04
N SER A 69 -3.80 5.31 -6.05
CA SER A 69 -2.49 4.73 -6.34
C SER A 69 -1.50 5.83 -6.73
N ASP A 70 -0.32 5.82 -6.08
CA ASP A 70 0.75 6.82 -6.24
C ASP A 70 0.34 8.26 -5.86
N ASP A 71 -0.73 8.40 -5.04
CA ASP A 71 -1.25 9.70 -4.62
C ASP A 71 -1.63 9.71 -3.12
N GLN A 72 -0.62 9.97 -2.28
CA GLN A 72 -0.81 10.08 -0.83
C GLN A 72 -1.64 11.33 -0.45
N ALA A 73 -1.60 12.39 -1.26
CA ALA A 73 -2.39 13.58 -1.01
C ALA A 73 -3.89 13.30 -1.23
N ALA A 74 -4.24 12.57 -2.31
CA ALA A 74 -5.62 12.14 -2.53
C ALA A 74 -6.13 11.21 -1.41
N TRP A 75 -5.26 10.34 -0.86
CA TRP A 75 -5.60 9.55 0.32
C TRP A 75 -5.91 10.45 1.52
N ALA A 76 -5.02 11.39 1.87
CA ALA A 76 -5.22 12.29 2.99
C ALA A 76 -6.52 13.10 2.86
N ASP A 77 -6.78 13.66 1.67
CA ASP A 77 -8.03 14.37 1.37
C ASP A 77 -9.27 13.48 1.53
N LEU A 78 -9.21 12.23 1.08
CA LEU A 78 -10.32 11.28 1.24
C LEU A 78 -10.59 11.02 2.71
N ILE A 79 -9.55 10.73 3.50
CA ILE A 79 -9.67 10.41 4.93
C ILE A 79 -10.26 11.58 5.72
N VAL A 80 -9.82 12.80 5.44
CA VAL A 80 -10.42 14.01 6.02
C VAL A 80 -11.91 14.13 5.66
N ALA A 81 -12.26 13.87 4.39
CA ALA A 81 -13.63 14.02 3.90
C ALA A 81 -14.60 12.97 4.49
N VAL A 82 -14.14 11.74 4.74
CA VAL A 82 -14.99 10.66 5.26
C VAL A 82 -14.97 10.53 6.78
N GLY A 83 -13.97 11.09 7.44
CA GLY A 83 -13.74 11.02 8.87
C GLY A 83 -13.26 9.63 9.31
N ALA A 84 -11.95 9.47 9.56
CA ALA A 84 -11.41 8.27 10.17
C ALA A 84 -11.50 8.35 11.70
N ARG A 85 -11.51 7.19 12.35
CA ARG A 85 -11.39 7.06 13.80
C ARG A 85 -10.41 5.94 14.13
N ILE A 86 -9.20 6.34 14.46
CA ILE A 86 -8.13 5.42 14.87
C ILE A 86 -8.10 5.44 16.40
N ASP A 87 -8.63 4.39 17.02
CA ASP A 87 -8.85 4.33 18.47
C ASP A 87 -8.06 3.24 19.18
N SER A 88 -7.26 2.47 18.43
CA SER A 88 -6.43 1.42 19.00
C SER A 88 -5.17 1.17 18.17
N ALA A 89 -4.13 0.63 18.80
CA ALA A 89 -2.90 0.22 18.12
C ALA A 89 -3.18 -0.81 17.00
N ALA A 90 -4.14 -1.72 17.22
CA ALA A 90 -4.53 -2.70 16.20
C ALA A 90 -5.19 -2.03 14.98
N THR A 91 -6.07 -1.05 15.21
CA THR A 91 -6.68 -0.24 14.14
C THR A 91 -5.61 0.55 13.40
N ALA A 92 -4.67 1.21 14.12
CA ALA A 92 -3.58 1.96 13.53
C ALA A 92 -2.69 1.09 12.63
N LEU A 93 -2.31 -0.11 13.10
CA LEU A 93 -1.52 -1.04 12.29
C LEU A 93 -2.24 -1.46 11.00
N GLY A 94 -3.51 -1.85 11.12
CA GLY A 94 -4.33 -2.21 9.97
C GLY A 94 -4.52 -1.04 9.00
N TYR A 95 -4.71 0.16 9.51
CA TYR A 95 -4.87 1.39 8.74
C TYR A 95 -3.60 1.74 7.94
N VAL A 96 -2.42 1.70 8.59
CA VAL A 96 -1.13 1.94 7.92
C VAL A 96 -0.86 0.90 6.83
N ARG A 97 -1.19 -0.38 7.06
CA ARG A 97 -1.07 -1.42 6.03
C ARG A 97 -1.92 -1.11 4.80
N GLN A 98 -3.16 -0.65 5.01
CA GLN A 98 -4.03 -0.24 3.90
C GLN A 98 -3.52 1.04 3.21
N PHE A 99 -3.04 2.01 3.97
CA PHE A 99 -2.38 3.20 3.41
C PHE A 99 -1.24 2.82 2.46
N VAL A 100 -0.30 2.00 2.94
CA VAL A 100 0.85 1.53 2.15
C VAL A 100 0.40 0.78 0.89
N GLU A 101 -0.58 -0.12 1.01
CA GLU A 101 -1.08 -0.92 -0.12
C GLU A 101 -1.82 -0.05 -1.14
N ILE A 102 -2.67 0.88 -0.70
CA ILE A 102 -3.53 1.68 -1.57
C ILE A 102 -2.73 2.79 -2.27
N THR A 103 -1.77 3.42 -1.57
CA THR A 103 -1.02 4.56 -2.11
C THR A 103 0.28 4.17 -2.81
N ARG A 104 0.64 2.90 -2.85
CA ARG A 104 1.83 2.45 -3.60
C ARG A 104 1.67 2.70 -5.09
N GLY A 105 2.77 3.08 -5.73
CA GLY A 105 2.83 3.21 -7.18
C GLY A 105 2.69 1.85 -7.88
N PRO A 106 2.03 1.78 -9.04
CA PRO A 106 1.78 0.53 -9.75
C PRO A 106 3.06 -0.14 -10.27
N ALA A 107 4.12 0.64 -10.49
CA ALA A 107 5.40 0.16 -11.02
C ALA A 107 6.40 -0.26 -9.94
N VAL A 108 6.05 -0.15 -8.65
CA VAL A 108 6.97 -0.46 -7.55
C VAL A 108 6.39 -1.58 -6.70
N LEU A 109 7.15 -2.67 -6.55
CA LEU A 109 6.82 -3.69 -5.57
C LEU A 109 6.98 -3.08 -4.17
N VAL A 110 5.87 -3.00 -3.44
CA VAL A 110 5.88 -2.68 -2.00
C VAL A 110 5.22 -3.83 -1.26
N ARG A 111 5.94 -4.41 -0.31
CA ARG A 111 5.45 -5.54 0.49
C ARG A 111 5.98 -5.46 1.92
N GLU A 112 5.12 -5.64 2.90
CA GLU A 112 5.57 -5.91 4.26
C GLU A 112 6.32 -7.24 4.30
N ILE A 113 7.46 -7.25 4.97
CA ILE A 113 8.30 -8.44 5.10
C ILE A 113 8.47 -8.83 6.56
N GLY A 114 8.52 -10.15 6.78
CA GLY A 114 8.89 -10.79 8.02
C GLY A 114 10.36 -11.23 8.00
N PRO A 115 10.67 -12.47 8.35
CA PRO A 115 12.01 -13.02 8.32
C PRO A 115 12.68 -12.90 6.94
N ALA A 116 14.00 -12.67 6.92
CA ALA A 116 14.73 -12.43 5.68
C ALA A 116 14.79 -13.64 4.73
N ASP A 117 14.63 -14.84 5.24
CA ASP A 117 14.58 -16.09 4.47
C ASP A 117 13.28 -16.26 3.65
N GLU A 118 12.22 -15.53 3.99
CA GLU A 118 10.98 -15.49 3.21
C GLU A 118 11.07 -14.62 1.95
N LEU A 119 12.18 -13.93 1.73
CA LEU A 119 12.35 -13.10 0.54
C LEU A 119 12.58 -13.97 -0.71
N PRO A 120 11.98 -13.58 -1.87
CA PRO A 120 12.10 -14.32 -3.12
C PRO A 120 13.46 -14.04 -3.80
N TRP A 121 14.54 -14.57 -3.24
CA TRP A 121 15.88 -14.39 -3.78
C TRP A 121 16.00 -14.91 -5.22
N ARG A 122 16.67 -14.16 -6.09
CA ARG A 122 17.13 -14.60 -7.40
C ARG A 122 18.66 -14.80 -7.41
N PRO A 123 19.22 -15.60 -8.34
CA PRO A 123 20.65 -15.61 -8.59
C PRO A 123 21.14 -14.20 -8.97
N GLY A 124 22.25 -13.79 -8.39
CA GLY A 124 22.84 -12.47 -8.60
C GLY A 124 24.29 -12.53 -9.03
N SER A 125 24.89 -11.38 -9.30
CA SER A 125 26.33 -11.22 -9.43
C SER A 125 27.04 -11.53 -8.10
N ALA A 126 28.35 -11.70 -8.12
CA ALA A 126 29.13 -11.94 -6.89
C ALA A 126 28.93 -10.83 -5.84
N ASP A 127 28.74 -9.58 -6.28
CA ASP A 127 28.50 -8.46 -5.37
C ASP A 127 27.07 -8.48 -4.80
N GLU A 128 26.07 -8.87 -5.59
CA GLU A 128 24.70 -9.05 -5.11
C GLU A 128 24.59 -10.21 -4.12
N GLU A 129 25.27 -11.34 -4.39
CA GLU A 129 25.29 -12.48 -3.47
C GLU A 129 26.02 -12.12 -2.16
N ARG A 130 27.03 -11.27 -2.19
CA ARG A 130 27.68 -10.77 -0.98
C ARG A 130 26.70 -9.89 -0.17
N ARG A 131 26.01 -8.94 -0.82
CA ARG A 131 24.97 -8.12 -0.13
C ARG A 131 23.87 -8.98 0.46
N ARG A 132 23.41 -10.02 -0.25
CA ARG A 132 22.47 -11.00 0.29
C ARG A 132 23.01 -11.67 1.55
N ALA A 133 24.25 -12.17 1.50
CA ALA A 133 24.87 -12.84 2.64
C ALA A 133 25.02 -11.89 3.84
N ASP A 134 25.45 -10.65 3.61
CA ASP A 134 25.57 -9.62 4.64
C ASP A 134 24.21 -9.30 5.28
N PHE A 135 23.15 -9.17 4.45
CA PHE A 135 21.79 -8.95 4.95
C PHE A 135 21.30 -10.13 5.80
N LEU A 136 21.52 -11.37 5.36
CA LEU A 136 21.11 -12.59 6.10
C LEU A 136 21.90 -12.81 7.39
N ALA A 137 23.17 -12.37 7.43
CA ALA A 137 24.00 -12.41 8.63
C ALA A 137 23.70 -11.26 9.62
N GLY A 138 22.95 -10.27 9.18
CA GLY A 138 22.56 -9.11 9.98
C GLY A 138 21.51 -9.44 11.05
N PRO A 139 21.05 -8.44 11.81
CA PRO A 139 19.99 -8.62 12.78
C PRO A 139 18.68 -9.07 12.09
N PRO A 140 17.86 -9.89 12.76
CA PRO A 140 16.59 -10.35 12.20
C PRO A 140 15.69 -9.17 11.85
N VAL A 141 14.90 -9.33 10.80
CA VAL A 141 13.88 -8.34 10.42
C VAL A 141 12.89 -8.19 11.57
N PRO A 142 12.71 -6.98 12.12
CA PRO A 142 11.82 -6.77 13.25
C PRO A 142 10.36 -7.03 12.85
N SER A 143 9.60 -7.63 13.75
CA SER A 143 8.14 -7.72 13.60
C SER A 143 7.50 -6.34 13.55
N PRO A 144 6.32 -6.20 12.92
CA PRO A 144 5.53 -4.97 12.99
C PRO A 144 5.18 -4.62 14.44
N VAL A 145 5.23 -3.33 14.76
CA VAL A 145 4.86 -2.82 16.09
C VAL A 145 3.86 -1.70 15.91
N ALA A 146 2.87 -1.64 16.78
CA ALA A 146 1.99 -0.48 16.92
C ALA A 146 1.77 -0.22 18.40
N GLU A 147 1.95 1.02 18.83
CA GLU A 147 1.84 1.46 20.22
C GLU A 147 1.21 2.84 20.32
N ALA A 148 0.62 3.15 21.45
CA ALA A 148 0.14 4.50 21.73
C ALA A 148 1.34 5.46 21.87
N ALA A 149 1.25 6.64 21.24
CA ALA A 149 2.27 7.66 21.25
C ALA A 149 1.62 9.05 21.25
N GLY A 150 1.80 9.81 22.33
CA GLY A 150 1.10 11.09 22.49
C GLY A 150 -0.41 10.89 22.54
N ASP A 151 -1.12 11.61 21.67
CA ASP A 151 -2.57 11.51 21.47
C ASP A 151 -2.96 10.54 20.33
N GLY A 152 -1.98 9.95 19.65
CA GLY A 152 -2.16 9.03 18.53
C GLY A 152 -1.41 7.72 18.71
N PHE A 153 -0.85 7.22 17.60
CA PHE A 153 -0.16 5.93 17.56
C PHE A 153 1.12 6.02 16.74
N ARG A 154 2.14 5.30 17.19
CA ARG A 154 3.33 4.99 16.38
C ARG A 154 3.19 3.59 15.81
N VAL A 155 3.41 3.47 14.50
CA VAL A 155 3.44 2.18 13.80
C VAL A 155 4.77 2.01 13.10
N GLU A 156 5.39 0.84 13.27
CA GLU A 156 6.63 0.49 12.61
C GLU A 156 6.44 -0.75 11.73
N LEU A 157 6.80 -0.63 10.46
CA LEU A 157 6.79 -1.72 9.49
C LEU A 157 8.15 -1.86 8.82
N THR A 158 8.54 -3.09 8.51
CA THR A 158 9.64 -3.32 7.58
C THR A 158 9.06 -3.62 6.21
N LEU A 159 9.40 -2.78 5.24
CA LEU A 159 8.89 -2.87 3.87
C LEU A 159 10.03 -3.22 2.90
N LEU A 160 9.73 -4.12 1.98
CA LEU A 160 10.46 -4.25 0.75
C LEU A 160 9.88 -3.25 -0.25
N VAL A 161 10.71 -2.34 -0.77
CA VAL A 161 10.35 -1.34 -1.77
C VAL A 161 11.28 -1.51 -2.96
N GLY A 162 10.79 -2.17 -4.02
CA GLY A 162 11.65 -2.62 -5.12
C GLY A 162 12.69 -3.63 -4.63
N GLN A 163 13.98 -3.27 -4.71
CA GLN A 163 15.11 -4.08 -4.23
C GLN A 163 15.71 -3.58 -2.91
N ARG A 164 14.99 -2.69 -2.22
CA ARG A 164 15.42 -2.05 -0.98
C ARG A 164 14.57 -2.50 0.20
N VAL A 165 15.22 -2.84 1.30
CA VAL A 165 14.55 -3.08 2.59
C VAL A 165 14.62 -1.82 3.44
N GLN A 166 13.47 -1.37 3.93
CA GLN A 166 13.33 -0.15 4.72
C GLN A 166 12.58 -0.43 6.02
N ARG A 167 13.05 0.13 7.13
CA ARG A 167 12.25 0.28 8.36
C ARG A 167 11.51 1.61 8.27
N ASN A 168 10.19 1.53 8.22
CA ASN A 168 9.31 2.67 8.13
C ASN A 168 8.68 2.95 9.49
N HIS A 169 8.60 4.22 9.86
CA HIS A 169 7.97 4.73 11.06
C HIS A 169 6.84 5.66 10.64
N PHE A 170 5.64 5.39 11.15
CA PHE A 170 4.44 6.16 10.89
C PHE A 170 3.92 6.73 12.21
N GLU A 171 3.72 8.03 12.27
CA GLU A 171 2.95 8.68 13.32
C GLU A 171 1.51 8.84 12.80
N VAL A 172 0.54 8.27 13.52
CA VAL A 172 -0.86 8.20 13.11
C VAL A 172 -1.72 8.97 14.09
N THR A 173 -2.42 9.99 13.62
CA THR A 173 -3.35 10.74 14.47
C THR A 173 -4.72 10.03 14.61
N PRO A 174 -5.51 10.33 15.67
CA PRO A 174 -6.82 9.71 15.86
C PRO A 174 -7.82 9.91 14.72
N ASP A 175 -7.66 10.97 13.94
CA ASP A 175 -8.47 11.33 12.76
C ASP A 175 -7.88 10.77 11.44
N GLY A 176 -6.82 9.96 11.52
CA GLY A 176 -6.23 9.25 10.38
C GLY A 176 -5.16 10.03 9.61
N GLY A 177 -4.66 11.14 10.12
CA GLY A 177 -3.46 11.78 9.59
C GLY A 177 -2.26 10.84 9.72
N ILE A 178 -1.38 10.81 8.72
CA ILE A 178 -0.16 10.00 8.70
C ILE A 178 1.03 10.90 8.39
N ASP A 179 2.05 10.85 9.24
CA ASP A 179 3.40 11.30 8.93
C ASP A 179 4.33 10.07 8.87
N ALA A 180 5.18 10.01 7.83
CA ALA A 180 5.99 8.83 7.57
C ALA A 180 7.46 9.19 7.36
N THR A 181 8.32 8.46 8.05
CA THR A 181 9.77 8.49 7.85
C THR A 181 10.30 7.08 7.64
N PHE A 182 11.47 6.94 7.03
CA PHE A 182 12.08 5.62 6.86
C PHE A 182 13.60 5.65 7.00
N ARG A 183 14.14 4.48 7.32
CA ARG A 183 15.57 4.18 7.30
C ARG A 183 15.83 2.99 6.42
N VAL A 184 16.79 3.10 5.49
CA VAL A 184 17.24 1.98 4.67
C VAL A 184 18.01 0.99 5.54
N LEU A 185 17.64 -0.28 5.48
CA LEU A 185 18.33 -1.39 6.15
C LEU A 185 19.26 -2.12 5.18
N ALA A 186 18.83 -2.29 3.92
CA ALA A 186 19.64 -2.87 2.85
C ALA A 186 19.16 -2.32 1.50
N ASP A 187 20.07 -2.24 0.53
CA ASP A 187 19.77 -1.76 -0.81
C ASP A 187 20.40 -2.70 -1.86
N ASP A 188 19.93 -2.61 -3.10
CA ASP A 188 20.43 -3.40 -4.23
C ASP A 188 20.46 -4.92 -3.96
N LEU A 189 19.49 -5.44 -3.24
CA LEU A 189 19.37 -6.86 -2.97
C LEU A 189 18.99 -7.64 -4.25
N PRO A 190 19.48 -8.88 -4.45
CA PRO A 190 19.14 -9.70 -5.60
C PRO A 190 17.70 -10.24 -5.51
N LEU A 191 16.73 -9.35 -5.66
CA LEU A 191 15.31 -9.63 -5.63
C LEU A 191 14.71 -9.43 -7.03
N PRO A 192 13.59 -10.10 -7.37
CA PRO A 192 12.90 -9.91 -8.63
C PRO A 192 12.52 -8.44 -8.84
N ILE A 193 12.78 -7.93 -10.04
CA ILE A 193 12.27 -6.61 -10.46
C ILE A 193 10.89 -6.85 -11.05
N VAL A 194 9.86 -6.27 -10.46
CA VAL A 194 8.53 -6.22 -11.08
C VAL A 194 8.64 -5.22 -12.24
N ARG A 195 8.42 -5.72 -13.45
CA ARG A 195 8.32 -4.89 -14.66
C ARG A 195 6.87 -4.75 -15.06
#